data_fcb0bfed7b5ad66039c4ed8347f0f0ff
#
_entry.id   fcb0bfed7b5ad66039c4ed8347f0f0ff
#
_cell.length_a   1.000
_cell.length_b   1.000
_cell.length_c   1.000
_cell.angle_alpha   90.00
_cell.angle_beta   90.00
_cell.angle_gamma   90.00
#
_symmetry.space_group_name_H-M   'P 1'
#
loop_
_entity.id
_entity.type
_entity.pdbx_description
1 polymer ?
#
loop_
_entity_poly.entity_id
_entity_poly.type
_entity_poly.pdbx_seq_one_letter_code
_entity_poly.pdbx_strand_id
1 'polypeptide(L)'
;MTNKRAKAIMVQGTMSGAGKSLIAAGLCRIFAQDGLAVAPFKSQNMSLNSAVTSGGFEIGRAQALQAQACGIPAEPAMNPILLKPTTDVGSQVVVMGKPVANMAARDYFKYKTSLIPTVQAAYDDLASRHDVVVIEGAGSPAEINLKHNDIVNMGMAKMAAAPVLLVGNIDCGGVFAQLVGTHTLLEDDERRMLKACVINKFRGDVTLLQSGLDELERRMGVPVAGVVPYAPLDLDDEDGFSAMQGSGAANALLDIAVVRLPHISNFTDLDALTALPEVRVRYVSHAEELGRPDLVVLPGTKATLGDLAWLRACDLDAALRQHAEAGGLVLGICGGYQMLGLEIRDPLGVEGGGRQEGLGLLPVRTTFTQEKTLCSSAGTTLQLEGPFASLSNLDVAGYQIHMGQTTLEGGVPFCLLADAGEGANDIAQAYTCSDGSNTAYDQPGRTLSNGRLSGDARQSTYEDGCVAGTVMGTYLHGLFDSVPFTQALIDTLLARKGMLGAHINAHDRAARREQQLDMLADTLRTSLDMDLVYRILEEGI
;
A
#
# COMPACT_ATOMS: atom_id res chain seq x y z
N MET A 1 15.47 -25.20 -26.64
CA MET A 1 14.68 -23.99 -26.30
C MET A 1 15.72 -22.92 -26.02
N THR A 2 15.80 -21.90 -26.85
CA THR A 2 16.67 -20.74 -26.60
C THR A 2 16.14 -20.04 -25.37
N ASN A 3 16.95 -19.95 -24.33
CA ASN A 3 16.64 -19.25 -23.08
C ASN A 3 16.49 -17.75 -23.41
N LYS A 4 15.30 -17.34 -23.83
CA LYS A 4 15.00 -15.94 -24.16
C LYS A 4 14.87 -15.21 -22.84
N ARG A 5 15.88 -14.43 -22.44
CA ARG A 5 15.80 -13.54 -21.28
C ARG A 5 14.75 -12.48 -21.55
N ALA A 6 13.94 -12.11 -20.53
CA ALA A 6 12.97 -11.04 -20.64
C ALA A 6 13.62 -9.74 -21.15
N LYS A 7 12.87 -8.97 -21.93
CA LYS A 7 13.20 -7.58 -22.20
C LYS A 7 12.94 -6.76 -20.94
N ALA A 8 13.68 -5.68 -20.76
CA ALA A 8 13.51 -4.79 -19.63
C ALA A 8 13.25 -3.37 -20.09
N ILE A 9 12.47 -2.63 -19.32
CA ILE A 9 12.33 -1.17 -19.43
C ILE A 9 12.29 -0.59 -18.03
N MET A 10 13.00 0.51 -17.80
CA MET A 10 13.10 1.09 -16.46
C MET A 10 12.50 2.50 -16.41
N VAL A 11 11.62 2.74 -15.46
CA VAL A 11 11.03 4.04 -15.17
C VAL A 11 11.80 4.68 -14.02
N GLN A 12 12.47 5.81 -14.28
CA GLN A 12 13.13 6.62 -13.26
C GLN A 12 12.46 7.99 -13.17
N GLY A 13 12.64 8.71 -12.07
CA GLY A 13 12.05 10.04 -11.90
C GLY A 13 13.09 11.09 -11.56
N THR A 14 12.82 12.34 -11.88
CA THR A 14 13.67 13.47 -11.48
C THR A 14 13.62 13.73 -9.96
N MET A 15 12.60 13.16 -9.27
CA MET A 15 12.38 13.33 -7.84
C MET A 15 11.41 12.26 -7.29
N SER A 16 11.28 12.16 -5.96
CA SER A 16 10.14 11.46 -5.35
C SER A 16 8.83 12.15 -5.75
N GLY A 17 7.73 11.39 -5.84
CA GLY A 17 6.45 11.94 -6.27
C GLY A 17 6.36 12.35 -7.76
N ALA A 18 7.36 12.01 -8.60
CA ALA A 18 7.29 12.24 -10.05
C ALA A 18 6.22 11.39 -10.75
N GLY A 19 5.70 10.34 -10.08
CA GLY A 19 4.70 9.43 -10.60
C GLY A 19 5.27 8.18 -11.26
N LYS A 20 6.51 7.81 -10.89
CA LYS A 20 7.17 6.58 -11.38
C LYS A 20 6.30 5.34 -11.22
N SER A 21 5.73 5.16 -10.02
CA SER A 21 4.95 3.96 -9.66
C SER A 21 3.70 3.83 -10.53
N LEU A 22 3.00 4.94 -10.80
CA LEU A 22 1.83 4.93 -11.69
C LEU A 22 2.23 4.67 -13.15
N ILE A 23 3.31 5.31 -13.65
CA ILE A 23 3.79 5.05 -15.02
C ILE A 23 4.22 3.59 -15.15
N ALA A 24 4.93 3.03 -14.15
CA ALA A 24 5.32 1.63 -14.14
C ALA A 24 4.10 0.68 -14.10
N ALA A 25 3.12 0.96 -13.24
CA ALA A 25 1.88 0.19 -13.16
C ALA A 25 1.09 0.22 -14.47
N GLY A 26 0.98 1.40 -15.10
CA GLY A 26 0.29 1.54 -16.37
C GLY A 26 1.01 0.81 -17.51
N LEU A 27 2.35 0.86 -17.58
CA LEU A 27 3.12 0.07 -18.55
C LEU A 27 2.96 -1.44 -18.30
N CYS A 28 2.97 -1.88 -17.03
CA CYS A 28 2.66 -3.26 -16.67
C CYS A 28 1.28 -3.69 -17.22
N ARG A 29 0.25 -2.86 -16.98
CA ARG A 29 -1.12 -3.14 -17.46
C ARG A 29 -1.19 -3.16 -18.97
N ILE A 30 -0.57 -2.20 -19.65
CA ILE A 30 -0.54 -2.12 -21.12
C ILE A 30 0.08 -3.38 -21.73
N PHE A 31 1.28 -3.74 -21.28
CA PHE A 31 1.98 -4.90 -21.83
C PHE A 31 1.24 -6.22 -21.53
N ALA A 32 0.61 -6.34 -20.35
CA ALA A 32 -0.22 -7.49 -20.02
C ALA A 32 -1.48 -7.57 -20.90
N GLN A 33 -2.17 -6.44 -21.14
CA GLN A 33 -3.32 -6.37 -22.06
C GLN A 33 -2.94 -6.71 -23.50
N ASP A 34 -1.70 -6.42 -23.90
CA ASP A 34 -1.16 -6.75 -25.24
C ASP A 34 -0.67 -8.21 -25.33
N GLY A 35 -0.91 -9.01 -24.28
CA GLY A 35 -0.67 -10.45 -24.27
C GLY A 35 0.74 -10.89 -23.90
N LEU A 36 1.58 -9.98 -23.37
CA LEU A 36 2.91 -10.31 -22.88
C LEU A 36 2.86 -10.84 -21.45
N ALA A 37 3.71 -11.79 -21.10
CA ALA A 37 3.97 -12.17 -19.72
C ALA A 37 4.86 -11.09 -19.07
N VAL A 38 4.31 -10.32 -18.13
CA VAL A 38 4.96 -9.14 -17.55
C VAL A 38 5.14 -9.32 -16.04
N ALA A 39 6.28 -8.87 -15.51
CA ALA A 39 6.49 -8.72 -14.08
C ALA A 39 6.99 -7.32 -13.73
N PRO A 40 6.55 -6.73 -12.61
CA PRO A 40 7.16 -5.52 -12.07
C PRO A 40 8.43 -5.87 -11.29
N PHE A 41 9.33 -4.88 -11.16
CA PHE A 41 10.51 -5.01 -10.32
C PHE A 41 10.93 -3.67 -9.71
N LYS A 42 11.21 -3.66 -8.42
CA LYS A 42 11.84 -2.54 -7.73
C LYS A 42 12.87 -3.08 -6.76
N SER A 43 14.14 -2.91 -7.07
CA SER A 43 15.25 -3.52 -6.32
C SER A 43 15.22 -3.20 -4.84
N GLN A 44 14.90 -1.94 -4.50
CA GLN A 44 14.74 -1.46 -3.12
C GLN A 44 13.58 -0.47 -3.06
N ASN A 45 12.69 -0.68 -2.11
CA ASN A 45 11.64 0.27 -1.77
C ASN A 45 11.84 0.81 -0.34
N MET A 46 11.43 2.06 -0.10
CA MET A 46 11.33 2.64 1.24
C MET A 46 9.88 3.09 1.44
N SER A 47 9.11 2.33 2.22
CA SER A 47 7.70 2.60 2.43
C SER A 47 7.21 2.06 3.77
N LEU A 48 6.29 2.77 4.40
CA LEU A 48 5.53 2.30 5.56
C LEU A 48 4.31 1.46 5.14
N ASN A 49 3.92 1.55 3.85
CA ASN A 49 2.83 0.77 3.30
C ASN A 49 3.35 -0.53 2.69
N SER A 50 2.86 -1.63 3.19
CA SER A 50 3.21 -2.95 2.71
C SER A 50 1.98 -3.82 2.53
N ALA A 51 2.13 -4.88 1.75
CA ALA A 51 1.17 -5.94 1.56
C ALA A 51 1.80 -7.28 1.94
N VAL A 52 0.98 -8.28 2.16
CA VAL A 52 1.40 -9.67 2.37
C VAL A 52 1.12 -10.46 1.11
N THR A 53 2.11 -11.20 0.63
CA THR A 53 1.93 -12.14 -0.49
C THR A 53 1.19 -13.39 -0.03
N SER A 54 0.65 -14.18 -0.95
CA SER A 54 -0.01 -15.45 -0.64
C SER A 54 0.90 -16.44 0.11
N GLY A 55 2.21 -16.34 -0.07
CA GLY A 55 3.21 -17.14 0.65
C GLY A 55 3.58 -16.60 2.03
N GLY A 56 2.90 -15.59 2.57
CA GLY A 56 3.21 -14.98 3.89
C GLY A 56 4.50 -14.16 3.90
N PHE A 57 4.84 -13.48 2.80
CA PHE A 57 6.00 -12.61 2.69
C PHE A 57 5.56 -11.14 2.56
N GLU A 58 6.36 -10.24 3.10
CA GLU A 58 6.10 -8.81 3.03
C GLU A 58 6.65 -8.20 1.73
N ILE A 59 5.84 -7.36 1.07
CA ILE A 59 6.21 -6.64 -0.16
C ILE A 59 5.71 -5.20 -0.08
N GLY A 60 6.38 -4.27 -0.77
CA GLY A 60 5.89 -2.89 -0.91
C GLY A 60 4.52 -2.84 -1.60
N ARG A 61 3.62 -2.00 -1.10
CA ARG A 61 2.25 -1.87 -1.63
C ARG A 61 2.24 -1.50 -3.11
N ALA A 62 3.12 -0.59 -3.53
CA ALA A 62 3.22 -0.20 -4.94
C ALA A 62 3.54 -1.39 -5.86
N GLN A 63 4.44 -2.30 -5.44
CA GLN A 63 4.79 -3.48 -6.23
C GLN A 63 3.68 -4.53 -6.21
N ALA A 64 2.91 -4.63 -5.12
CA ALA A 64 1.70 -5.45 -5.10
C ALA A 64 0.64 -4.94 -6.10
N LEU A 65 0.44 -3.60 -6.18
CA LEU A 65 -0.43 -2.98 -7.18
C LEU A 65 0.09 -3.22 -8.61
N GLN A 66 1.40 -3.12 -8.84
CA GLN A 66 2.00 -3.38 -10.15
C GLN A 66 1.88 -4.86 -10.56
N ALA A 67 1.99 -5.80 -9.61
CA ALA A 67 1.72 -7.21 -9.86
C ALA A 67 0.25 -7.45 -10.25
N GLN A 68 -0.68 -6.79 -9.56
CA GLN A 68 -2.09 -6.78 -9.94
C GLN A 68 -2.31 -6.21 -11.34
N ALA A 69 -1.62 -5.12 -11.70
CA ALA A 69 -1.66 -4.56 -13.05
C ALA A 69 -1.19 -5.55 -14.12
N CYS A 70 -0.24 -6.42 -13.79
CA CYS A 70 0.21 -7.52 -14.65
C CYS A 70 -0.76 -8.72 -14.67
N GLY A 71 -1.76 -8.77 -13.78
CA GLY A 71 -2.64 -9.93 -13.62
C GLY A 71 -1.96 -11.15 -12.98
N ILE A 72 -0.90 -10.95 -12.17
CA ILE A 72 -0.15 -12.02 -11.52
C ILE A 72 -0.10 -11.82 -10.00
N PRO A 73 0.06 -12.90 -9.22
CA PRO A 73 0.27 -12.80 -7.77
C PRO A 73 1.55 -12.02 -7.45
N ALA A 74 1.48 -11.20 -6.39
CA ALA A 74 2.66 -10.52 -5.87
C ALA A 74 3.62 -11.54 -5.21
N GLU A 75 4.93 -11.38 -5.47
CA GLU A 75 5.97 -12.24 -4.91
C GLU A 75 7.19 -11.43 -4.45
N PRO A 76 7.98 -11.92 -3.46
CA PRO A 76 9.10 -11.18 -2.88
C PRO A 76 10.18 -10.80 -3.90
N ALA A 77 10.33 -11.56 -4.98
CA ALA A 77 11.29 -11.26 -6.05
C ALA A 77 11.02 -9.90 -6.73
N MET A 78 9.77 -9.43 -6.74
CA MET A 78 9.39 -8.15 -7.33
C MET A 78 9.89 -6.95 -6.53
N ASN A 79 10.15 -7.14 -5.22
CA ASN A 79 10.70 -6.12 -4.33
C ASN A 79 11.65 -6.77 -3.29
N PRO A 80 12.86 -7.18 -3.70
CA PRO A 80 13.76 -7.96 -2.85
C PRO A 80 14.23 -7.23 -1.60
N ILE A 81 14.22 -5.88 -1.59
CA ILE A 81 14.59 -5.09 -0.42
C ILE A 81 13.48 -4.09 -0.11
N LEU A 82 12.92 -4.16 1.09
CA LEU A 82 11.97 -3.18 1.61
C LEU A 82 12.52 -2.57 2.91
N LEU A 83 12.59 -1.25 2.96
CA LEU A 83 12.98 -0.49 4.13
C LEU A 83 11.74 0.14 4.76
N LYS A 84 11.51 -0.13 6.04
CA LYS A 84 10.41 0.48 6.79
C LYS A 84 11.00 1.42 7.85
N PRO A 85 10.90 2.74 7.66
CA PRO A 85 11.36 3.71 8.64
C PRO A 85 10.77 3.42 10.03
N THR A 86 11.61 3.35 11.05
CA THR A 86 11.20 3.13 12.45
C THR A 86 11.52 4.34 13.34
N THR A 87 12.47 5.16 12.91
CA THR A 87 12.89 6.41 13.56
C THR A 87 13.44 7.35 12.47
N ASP A 88 13.74 8.59 12.82
CA ASP A 88 14.34 9.58 11.89
C ASP A 88 15.65 9.09 11.25
N VAL A 89 16.35 8.14 11.87
CA VAL A 89 17.68 7.69 11.44
C VAL A 89 17.80 6.18 11.25
N GLY A 90 16.72 5.42 11.44
CA GLY A 90 16.71 3.96 11.39
C GLY A 90 15.53 3.37 10.63
N SER A 91 15.77 2.20 10.04
CA SER A 91 14.74 1.43 9.33
C SER A 91 14.82 -0.05 9.66
N GLN A 92 13.67 -0.72 9.69
CA GLN A 92 13.62 -2.17 9.60
C GLN A 92 13.94 -2.57 8.16
N VAL A 93 14.96 -3.42 8.02
CA VAL A 93 15.37 -3.98 6.72
C VAL A 93 14.66 -5.30 6.51
N VAL A 94 13.90 -5.40 5.43
CA VAL A 94 13.21 -6.61 4.98
C VAL A 94 13.90 -7.08 3.69
N VAL A 95 14.33 -8.33 3.65
CA VAL A 95 14.99 -8.93 2.48
C VAL A 95 14.20 -10.15 2.03
N MET A 96 13.84 -10.21 0.76
CA MET A 96 13.00 -11.26 0.19
C MET A 96 11.74 -11.54 1.05
N GLY A 97 11.09 -10.44 1.48
CA GLY A 97 9.87 -10.47 2.27
C GLY A 97 10.03 -10.86 3.75
N LYS A 98 11.26 -11.06 4.25
CA LYS A 98 11.52 -11.40 5.65
C LYS A 98 12.29 -10.29 6.36
N PRO A 99 11.88 -9.87 7.58
CA PRO A 99 12.65 -8.92 8.36
C PRO A 99 14.00 -9.51 8.76
N VAL A 100 15.08 -8.75 8.56
CA VAL A 100 16.44 -9.17 8.85
C VAL A 100 16.96 -8.48 10.11
N ALA A 101 16.87 -7.14 10.15
CA ALA A 101 17.34 -6.34 11.28
C ALA A 101 16.75 -4.92 11.24
N ASN A 102 16.82 -4.23 12.39
CA ASN A 102 16.70 -2.78 12.45
C ASN A 102 18.10 -2.18 12.30
N MET A 103 18.29 -1.26 11.35
CA MET A 103 19.59 -0.66 11.06
C MET A 103 19.49 0.86 10.99
N ALA A 104 20.51 1.54 11.51
CA ALA A 104 20.69 2.96 11.23
C ALA A 104 21.03 3.16 9.74
N ALA A 105 20.63 4.29 9.16
CA ALA A 105 20.85 4.59 7.74
C ALA A 105 22.32 4.43 7.32
N ARG A 106 23.27 4.86 8.20
CA ARG A 106 24.72 4.73 7.96
C ARG A 106 25.18 3.27 7.84
N ASP A 107 24.63 2.38 8.66
CA ASP A 107 25.02 0.97 8.66
C ASP A 107 24.35 0.23 7.50
N TYR A 108 23.10 0.56 7.20
CA TYR A 108 22.44 0.07 6.01
C TYR A 108 23.20 0.46 4.73
N PHE A 109 23.73 1.67 4.65
CA PHE A 109 24.51 2.12 3.49
C PHE A 109 25.74 1.24 3.21
N LYS A 110 26.33 0.66 4.23
CA LYS A 110 27.43 -0.32 4.10
C LYS A 110 26.89 -1.71 3.77
N TYR A 111 25.76 -2.08 4.38
CA TYR A 111 25.18 -3.41 4.24
C TYR A 111 24.55 -3.63 2.86
N LYS A 112 23.94 -2.60 2.25
CA LYS A 112 23.18 -2.72 1.00
C LYS A 112 24.00 -3.31 -0.17
N THR A 113 25.32 -3.06 -0.22
CA THR A 113 26.17 -3.62 -1.28
C THR A 113 26.31 -5.14 -1.20
N SER A 114 26.21 -5.72 0.01
CA SER A 114 26.18 -7.17 0.18
C SER A 114 24.89 -7.81 -0.33
N LEU A 115 23.85 -7.02 -0.57
CA LEU A 115 22.55 -7.47 -1.10
C LEU A 115 22.50 -7.49 -2.64
N ILE A 116 23.53 -6.98 -3.33
CA ILE A 116 23.58 -6.99 -4.82
C ILE A 116 23.34 -8.39 -5.40
N PRO A 117 23.96 -9.47 -4.90
CA PRO A 117 23.67 -10.81 -5.40
C PRO A 117 22.21 -11.24 -5.22
N THR A 118 21.57 -10.85 -4.12
CA THR A 118 20.15 -11.12 -3.87
C THR A 118 19.24 -10.37 -4.85
N VAL A 119 19.54 -9.08 -5.08
CA VAL A 119 18.81 -8.25 -6.06
C VAL A 119 18.95 -8.84 -7.46
N GLN A 120 20.18 -9.22 -7.86
CA GLN A 120 20.44 -9.81 -9.17
C GLN A 120 19.72 -11.16 -9.34
N ALA A 121 19.77 -12.02 -8.33
CA ALA A 121 19.09 -13.32 -8.36
C ALA A 121 17.56 -13.18 -8.48
N ALA A 122 16.97 -12.24 -7.73
CA ALA A 122 15.55 -11.95 -7.82
C ALA A 122 15.14 -11.42 -9.21
N TYR A 123 15.92 -10.50 -9.77
CA TYR A 123 15.70 -10.02 -11.13
C TYR A 123 15.85 -11.12 -12.18
N ASP A 124 16.90 -11.93 -12.10
CA ASP A 124 17.16 -13.02 -13.06
C ASP A 124 16.08 -14.11 -12.99
N ASP A 125 15.54 -14.39 -11.80
CA ASP A 125 14.41 -15.29 -11.64
C ASP A 125 13.18 -14.77 -12.39
N LEU A 126 12.77 -13.52 -12.17
CA LEU A 126 11.65 -12.91 -12.89
C LEU A 126 11.91 -12.85 -14.42
N ALA A 127 13.11 -12.45 -14.81
CA ALA A 127 13.49 -12.34 -16.22
C ALA A 127 13.53 -13.70 -16.94
N SER A 128 13.67 -14.80 -16.21
CA SER A 128 13.63 -16.16 -16.77
C SER A 128 12.22 -16.66 -17.09
N ARG A 129 11.20 -16.09 -16.46
CA ARG A 129 9.80 -16.56 -16.47
C ARG A 129 8.84 -15.65 -17.22
N HIS A 130 9.27 -14.43 -17.57
CA HIS A 130 8.43 -13.41 -18.21
C HIS A 130 9.01 -12.95 -19.54
N ASP A 131 8.19 -12.32 -20.37
CA ASP A 131 8.62 -11.68 -21.62
C ASP A 131 9.19 -10.29 -21.37
N VAL A 132 8.64 -9.56 -20.39
CA VAL A 132 9.00 -8.19 -20.03
C VAL A 132 9.11 -8.04 -18.51
N VAL A 133 10.15 -7.33 -18.06
CA VAL A 133 10.27 -6.83 -16.69
C VAL A 133 10.22 -5.30 -16.71
N VAL A 134 9.21 -4.72 -16.10
CA VAL A 134 9.09 -3.27 -15.88
C VAL A 134 9.75 -2.91 -14.57
N ILE A 135 10.85 -2.15 -14.64
CA ILE A 135 11.66 -1.80 -13.47
C ILE A 135 11.30 -0.38 -13.01
N GLU A 136 11.08 -0.20 -11.72
CA GLU A 136 10.89 1.11 -11.11
C GLU A 136 12.11 1.53 -10.32
N GLY A 137 12.60 2.76 -10.55
CA GLY A 137 13.64 3.40 -9.74
C GLY A 137 13.12 4.00 -8.44
N ALA A 138 14.02 4.48 -7.60
CA ALA A 138 13.68 5.14 -6.34
C ALA A 138 14.32 6.54 -6.25
N GLY A 139 13.55 7.55 -5.80
CA GLY A 139 14.02 8.94 -5.75
C GLY A 139 14.45 9.47 -7.11
N SER A 140 15.69 9.95 -7.22
CA SER A 140 16.28 10.50 -8.44
C SER A 140 17.64 9.86 -8.75
N PRO A 141 17.97 9.59 -10.02
CA PRO A 141 19.32 9.17 -10.40
C PRO A 141 20.37 10.29 -10.28
N ALA A 142 19.92 11.52 -10.03
CA ALA A 142 20.78 12.69 -9.85
C ALA A 142 21.31 12.86 -8.42
N GLU A 143 21.03 11.92 -7.51
CA GLU A 143 21.58 11.91 -6.16
C GLU A 143 23.08 11.54 -6.18
N ILE A 144 23.93 12.48 -6.62
CA ILE A 144 25.36 12.25 -6.90
C ILE A 144 26.16 11.77 -5.69
N ASN A 145 25.72 12.14 -4.48
CA ASN A 145 26.29 11.72 -3.21
C ASN A 145 26.01 10.25 -2.86
N LEU A 146 24.99 9.63 -3.48
CA LEU A 146 24.58 8.24 -3.26
C LEU A 146 25.01 7.30 -4.40
N LYS A 147 25.58 7.84 -5.47
CA LYS A 147 25.84 7.17 -6.74
C LYS A 147 26.78 5.97 -6.63
N HIS A 148 27.83 6.08 -5.78
CA HIS A 148 28.86 5.04 -5.64
C HIS A 148 28.29 3.65 -5.27
N ASN A 149 27.18 3.59 -4.54
CA ASN A 149 26.53 2.37 -4.11
C ASN A 149 25.06 2.31 -4.61
N ASP A 150 24.80 2.86 -5.79
CA ASP A 150 23.46 2.84 -6.37
C ASP A 150 23.09 1.41 -6.80
N ILE A 151 21.99 0.91 -6.23
CA ILE A 151 21.37 -0.36 -6.60
C ILE A 151 19.91 -0.17 -7.07
N VAL A 152 19.46 1.08 -7.17
CA VAL A 152 18.03 1.40 -7.36
C VAL A 152 17.71 2.17 -8.64
N ASN A 153 18.66 2.96 -9.14
CA ASN A 153 18.49 3.76 -10.36
C ASN A 153 19.45 3.28 -11.47
N MET A 154 20.48 4.07 -11.81
CA MET A 154 21.38 3.71 -12.89
C MET A 154 22.19 2.45 -12.58
N GLY A 155 22.49 2.16 -11.31
CA GLY A 155 23.10 0.89 -10.92
C GLY A 155 22.21 -0.31 -11.26
N MET A 156 20.89 -0.22 -10.98
CA MET A 156 19.95 -1.28 -11.38
C MET A 156 19.75 -1.34 -12.90
N ALA A 157 19.67 -0.19 -13.56
CA ALA A 157 19.59 -0.14 -15.02
C ALA A 157 20.76 -0.88 -15.69
N LYS A 158 21.99 -0.68 -15.17
CA LYS A 158 23.20 -1.39 -15.65
C LYS A 158 23.12 -2.90 -15.36
N MET A 159 22.68 -3.31 -14.16
CA MET A 159 22.53 -4.74 -13.81
C MET A 159 21.53 -5.45 -14.73
N ALA A 160 20.42 -4.79 -15.05
CA ALA A 160 19.38 -5.35 -15.92
C ALA A 160 19.63 -5.14 -17.41
N ALA A 161 20.62 -4.34 -17.79
CA ALA A 161 20.80 -3.83 -19.16
C ALA A 161 19.50 -3.17 -19.69
N ALA A 162 18.85 -2.37 -18.86
CA ALA A 162 17.52 -1.81 -19.13
C ALA A 162 17.61 -0.37 -19.69
N PRO A 163 16.94 -0.06 -20.81
CA PRO A 163 16.73 1.31 -21.27
C PRO A 163 15.86 2.06 -20.27
N VAL A 164 16.10 3.36 -20.12
CA VAL A 164 15.49 4.21 -19.10
C VAL A 164 14.54 5.22 -19.72
N LEU A 165 13.34 5.32 -19.14
CA LEU A 165 12.40 6.43 -19.31
C LEU A 165 12.49 7.34 -18.08
N LEU A 166 12.84 8.61 -18.27
CA LEU A 166 12.95 9.59 -17.18
C LEU A 166 11.66 10.41 -17.06
N VAL A 167 11.00 10.32 -15.91
CA VAL A 167 9.73 10.99 -15.64
C VAL A 167 9.96 12.27 -14.85
N GLY A 168 9.46 13.40 -15.36
CA GLY A 168 9.43 14.70 -14.68
C GLY A 168 8.02 15.10 -14.26
N ASN A 169 7.87 15.69 -13.07
CA ASN A 169 6.59 16.21 -12.56
C ASN A 169 6.46 17.70 -12.90
N ILE A 170 5.48 18.06 -13.75
CA ILE A 170 5.24 19.45 -14.12
C ILE A 170 4.40 20.23 -13.11
N ASP A 171 3.59 19.54 -12.31
CA ASP A 171 2.67 20.15 -11.34
C ASP A 171 3.41 20.95 -10.23
N CYS A 172 4.63 20.51 -9.89
CA CYS A 172 5.49 21.21 -8.93
C CYS A 172 6.27 22.39 -9.53
N GLY A 173 6.19 22.61 -10.84
CA GLY A 173 7.01 23.61 -11.54
C GLY A 173 8.46 23.17 -11.78
N GLY A 174 9.15 23.85 -12.71
CA GLY A 174 10.58 23.62 -12.98
C GLY A 174 10.92 22.32 -13.71
N VAL A 175 9.96 21.62 -14.31
CA VAL A 175 10.16 20.28 -14.91
C VAL A 175 11.27 20.25 -15.96
N PHE A 176 11.39 21.27 -16.80
CA PHE A 176 12.46 21.36 -17.81
C PHE A 176 13.84 21.43 -17.17
N ALA A 177 14.00 22.23 -16.11
CA ALA A 177 15.26 22.32 -15.38
C ALA A 177 15.58 20.99 -14.67
N GLN A 178 14.58 20.31 -14.10
CA GLN A 178 14.76 19.01 -13.45
C GLN A 178 15.22 17.94 -14.45
N LEU A 179 14.58 17.84 -15.62
CA LEU A 179 14.93 16.87 -16.65
C LEU A 179 16.34 17.12 -17.22
N VAL A 180 16.63 18.36 -17.65
CA VAL A 180 17.96 18.74 -18.15
C VAL A 180 19.03 18.60 -17.07
N GLY A 181 18.76 19.03 -15.84
CA GLY A 181 19.68 18.91 -14.72
C GLY A 181 20.00 17.45 -14.39
N THR A 182 18.97 16.60 -14.31
CA THR A 182 19.17 15.16 -14.09
C THR A 182 20.01 14.55 -15.20
N HIS A 183 19.68 14.79 -16.48
CA HIS A 183 20.46 14.31 -17.61
C HIS A 183 21.92 14.77 -17.56
N THR A 184 22.16 16.02 -17.19
CA THR A 184 23.52 16.60 -17.11
C THR A 184 24.37 15.95 -16.01
N LEU A 185 23.74 15.53 -14.90
CA LEU A 185 24.43 14.90 -13.75
C LEU A 185 24.70 13.40 -13.96
N LEU A 186 24.11 12.78 -14.98
CA LEU A 186 24.43 11.40 -15.36
C LEU A 186 25.81 11.31 -16.02
N GLU A 187 26.48 10.17 -15.81
CA GLU A 187 27.72 9.84 -16.53
C GLU A 187 27.43 9.51 -17.99
N ASP A 188 28.46 9.50 -18.84
CA ASP A 188 28.29 9.27 -20.29
C ASP A 188 27.69 7.91 -20.63
N ASP A 189 28.04 6.86 -19.88
CA ASP A 189 27.47 5.52 -20.05
C ASP A 189 26.01 5.47 -19.61
N GLU A 190 25.65 6.21 -18.55
CA GLU A 190 24.30 6.32 -18.03
C GLU A 190 23.39 7.14 -18.94
N ARG A 191 23.92 8.24 -19.50
CA ARG A 191 23.18 9.04 -20.51
C ARG A 191 22.79 8.22 -21.73
N ARG A 192 23.66 7.28 -22.18
CA ARG A 192 23.32 6.38 -23.28
C ARG A 192 22.15 5.44 -23.01
N MET A 193 21.94 5.10 -21.73
CA MET A 193 20.82 4.26 -21.31
C MET A 193 19.49 5.03 -21.26
N LEU A 194 19.53 6.36 -21.10
CA LEU A 194 18.34 7.21 -21.14
C LEU A 194 17.85 7.32 -22.59
N LYS A 195 16.68 6.75 -22.88
CA LYS A 195 16.13 6.66 -24.24
C LYS A 195 15.00 7.63 -24.51
N ALA A 196 14.26 8.05 -23.49
CA ALA A 196 13.23 9.08 -23.62
C ALA A 196 12.92 9.71 -22.26
N CYS A 197 12.23 10.85 -22.29
CA CYS A 197 11.64 11.42 -21.09
C CYS A 197 10.10 11.52 -21.22
N VAL A 198 9.44 11.59 -20.08
CA VAL A 198 7.98 11.74 -19.94
C VAL A 198 7.71 12.90 -19.04
N ILE A 199 6.83 13.81 -19.45
CA ILE A 199 6.29 14.87 -18.58
C ILE A 199 4.98 14.37 -17.99
N ASN A 200 4.89 14.32 -16.67
CA ASN A 200 3.74 13.76 -15.95
C ASN A 200 3.00 14.82 -15.14
N LYS A 201 1.75 14.53 -14.79
CA LYS A 201 0.84 15.38 -14.00
C LYS A 201 0.53 16.72 -14.66
N PHE A 202 0.41 16.73 -15.98
CA PHE A 202 0.10 17.94 -16.73
C PHE A 202 -1.35 18.37 -16.55
N ARG A 203 -1.56 19.68 -16.42
CA ARG A 203 -2.88 20.30 -16.39
C ARG A 203 -2.92 21.43 -17.41
N GLY A 204 -3.90 21.42 -18.29
CA GLY A 204 -4.13 22.47 -19.29
C GLY A 204 -3.99 22.01 -20.74
N ASP A 205 -3.69 22.94 -21.64
CA ASP A 205 -3.53 22.68 -23.07
C ASP A 205 -2.09 22.30 -23.41
N VAL A 206 -1.90 21.06 -23.84
CA VAL A 206 -0.58 20.49 -24.17
C VAL A 206 0.08 21.21 -25.35
N THR A 207 -0.69 21.84 -26.24
CA THR A 207 -0.13 22.55 -27.40
C THR A 207 0.73 23.74 -26.99
N LEU A 208 0.47 24.31 -25.80
CA LEU A 208 1.27 25.41 -25.23
C LEU A 208 2.67 24.95 -24.77
N LEU A 209 2.90 23.65 -24.61
CA LEU A 209 4.20 23.09 -24.24
C LEU A 209 5.10 22.84 -25.44
N GLN A 210 4.58 22.80 -26.68
CA GLN A 210 5.31 22.27 -27.82
C GLN A 210 6.70 22.88 -27.99
N SER A 211 6.83 24.20 -27.96
CA SER A 211 8.13 24.87 -28.08
C SER A 211 9.12 24.50 -26.95
N GLY A 212 8.58 24.21 -25.77
CA GLY A 212 9.38 23.73 -24.63
C GLY A 212 9.82 22.29 -24.80
N LEU A 213 8.97 21.44 -25.38
CA LEU A 213 9.29 20.04 -25.68
C LEU A 213 10.40 19.97 -26.74
N ASP A 214 10.29 20.74 -27.83
CA ASP A 214 11.30 20.84 -28.89
C ASP A 214 12.67 21.28 -28.33
N GLU A 215 12.68 22.27 -27.45
CA GLU A 215 13.89 22.76 -26.79
C GLU A 215 14.47 21.73 -25.81
N LEU A 216 13.62 20.97 -25.11
CA LEU A 216 14.04 19.89 -24.21
C LEU A 216 14.76 18.77 -24.98
N GLU A 217 14.14 18.29 -26.06
CA GLU A 217 14.73 17.28 -26.94
C GLU A 217 16.07 17.73 -27.52
N ARG A 218 16.12 18.97 -27.99
CA ARG A 218 17.36 19.55 -28.52
C ARG A 218 18.50 19.59 -27.49
N ARG A 219 18.19 19.86 -26.20
CA ARG A 219 19.17 19.93 -25.12
C ARG A 219 19.63 18.57 -24.64
N MET A 220 18.69 17.65 -24.52
CA MET A 220 18.97 16.33 -23.96
C MET A 220 19.42 15.32 -25.01
N GLY A 221 19.08 15.54 -26.29
CA GLY A 221 19.39 14.59 -27.36
C GLY A 221 18.57 13.29 -27.28
N VAL A 222 17.48 13.29 -26.49
CA VAL A 222 16.55 12.18 -26.38
C VAL A 222 15.11 12.68 -26.58
N PRO A 223 14.21 11.86 -27.16
CA PRO A 223 12.83 12.28 -27.42
C PRO A 223 12.01 12.42 -26.15
N VAL A 224 10.96 13.23 -26.23
CA VAL A 224 9.87 13.26 -25.26
C VAL A 224 8.84 12.22 -25.70
N ALA A 225 8.73 11.11 -24.96
CA ALA A 225 7.78 10.05 -25.27
C ALA A 225 6.33 10.45 -25.05
N GLY A 226 6.06 11.53 -24.33
CA GLY A 226 4.72 12.08 -24.17
C GLY A 226 4.54 12.98 -22.95
N VAL A 227 3.34 13.57 -22.89
CA VAL A 227 2.88 14.41 -21.80
C VAL A 227 1.63 13.78 -21.20
N VAL A 228 1.78 13.20 -20.01
CA VAL A 228 0.70 12.49 -19.31
C VAL A 228 -0.12 13.50 -18.49
N PRO A 229 -1.43 13.58 -18.71
CA PRO A 229 -2.27 14.48 -17.95
C PRO A 229 -2.36 14.06 -16.48
N TYR A 230 -2.67 15.02 -15.61
CA TYR A 230 -3.06 14.71 -14.25
C TYR A 230 -4.38 13.93 -14.27
N ALA A 231 -4.33 12.68 -13.87
CA ALA A 231 -5.51 11.84 -13.71
C ALA A 231 -5.81 11.65 -12.22
N PRO A 232 -7.01 11.99 -11.73
CA PRO A 232 -7.42 11.72 -10.35
C PRO A 232 -7.81 10.25 -10.21
N LEU A 233 -6.81 9.38 -10.26
CA LEU A 233 -6.99 7.94 -10.11
C LEU A 233 -7.05 7.56 -8.63
N ASP A 234 -7.98 6.68 -8.30
CA ASP A 234 -8.13 6.09 -6.97
C ASP A 234 -7.29 4.79 -6.92
N LEU A 235 -5.97 4.97 -6.98
CA LEU A 235 -4.99 3.90 -6.87
C LEU A 235 -4.10 4.14 -5.66
N ASP A 236 -3.65 3.06 -5.04
CA ASP A 236 -2.80 3.10 -3.84
C ASP A 236 -1.55 3.97 -4.10
N ASP A 237 -1.43 5.09 -3.38
CA ASP A 237 -0.26 5.98 -3.49
C ASP A 237 0.88 5.47 -2.61
N GLU A 238 2.09 5.47 -3.14
CA GLU A 238 3.28 5.00 -2.42
C GLU A 238 3.71 5.98 -1.33
N ASP A 239 3.64 7.27 -1.62
CA ASP A 239 4.17 8.32 -0.75
C ASP A 239 3.15 8.88 0.26
N GLY A 240 1.86 8.49 0.17
CA GLY A 240 0.82 8.75 1.16
C GLY A 240 0.51 10.21 1.55
N PHE A 241 1.35 11.15 1.16
CA PHE A 241 1.20 12.55 1.53
C PHE A 241 -0.02 13.21 0.89
N SER A 242 -0.38 12.79 -0.32
CA SER A 242 -1.54 13.32 -1.04
C SER A 242 -2.87 12.79 -0.45
N ALA A 243 -2.89 11.53 -0.02
CA ALA A 243 -4.07 10.91 0.58
C ALA A 243 -4.38 11.51 1.97
N MET A 244 -3.36 11.98 2.70
CA MET A 244 -3.53 12.58 4.03
C MET A 244 -4.09 14.02 4.02
N GLN A 245 -4.38 14.59 2.85
CA GLN A 245 -5.04 15.91 2.78
C GLN A 245 -6.54 15.87 3.09
N GLY A 246 -7.09 14.68 3.33
CA GLY A 246 -8.49 14.47 3.67
C GLY A 246 -9.43 14.63 2.46
N SER A 247 -10.35 13.71 2.28
CA SER A 247 -11.48 13.91 1.37
C SER A 247 -12.55 14.69 2.13
N GLY A 248 -12.83 15.92 1.73
CA GLY A 248 -13.84 16.72 2.38
C GLY A 248 -14.89 17.20 1.39
N ALA A 249 -15.94 16.43 1.14
CA ALA A 249 -17.15 17.03 0.59
C ALA A 249 -17.76 17.96 1.66
N ALA A 250 -18.04 19.20 1.31
CA ALA A 250 -18.68 20.18 2.20
C ALA A 250 -20.05 19.70 2.74
N ASN A 251 -20.62 18.67 2.12
CA ASN A 251 -21.92 18.06 2.43
C ASN A 251 -21.81 16.57 2.84
N ALA A 252 -20.68 16.14 3.39
CA ALA A 252 -20.55 14.76 3.86
C ALA A 252 -21.59 14.43 4.94
N LEU A 253 -22.20 13.26 4.83
CA LEU A 253 -23.18 12.74 5.79
C LEU A 253 -22.49 12.19 7.03
N LEU A 254 -21.31 11.61 6.88
CA LEU A 254 -20.50 11.03 7.95
C LEU A 254 -19.15 11.74 8.06
N ASP A 255 -18.66 11.85 9.30
CA ASP A 255 -17.36 12.44 9.66
C ASP A 255 -16.51 11.39 10.39
N ILE A 256 -15.44 10.96 9.76
CA ILE A 256 -14.48 9.99 10.31
C ILE A 256 -13.17 10.71 10.59
N ALA A 257 -12.78 10.76 11.86
CA ALA A 257 -11.51 11.34 12.29
C ALA A 257 -10.45 10.25 12.44
N VAL A 258 -9.35 10.38 11.76
CA VAL A 258 -8.20 9.48 11.81
C VAL A 258 -7.06 10.17 12.55
N VAL A 259 -6.53 9.55 13.58
CA VAL A 259 -5.38 10.11 14.30
C VAL A 259 -4.14 10.01 13.39
N ARG A 260 -3.53 11.15 13.09
CA ARG A 260 -2.34 11.26 12.26
C ARG A 260 -1.09 10.96 13.06
N LEU A 261 -0.83 9.68 13.30
CA LEU A 261 0.38 9.25 14.00
C LEU A 261 1.64 9.60 13.19
N PRO A 262 2.77 9.97 13.83
CA PRO A 262 4.02 10.29 13.13
C PRO A 262 4.55 9.15 12.26
N HIS A 263 4.37 7.90 12.69
CA HIS A 263 4.83 6.71 11.98
C HIS A 263 3.65 5.86 11.49
N ILE A 264 2.55 6.53 11.08
CA ILE A 264 1.37 5.83 10.52
C ILE A 264 1.80 4.86 9.42
N SER A 265 1.28 3.65 9.47
CA SER A 265 1.55 2.61 8.49
C SER A 265 0.26 2.00 7.95
N ASN A 266 0.31 1.49 6.71
CA ASN A 266 -0.85 0.89 6.04
C ASN A 266 -2.09 1.79 6.04
N PHE A 267 -1.89 3.10 5.84
CA PHE A 267 -2.98 4.10 5.78
C PHE A 267 -3.97 3.81 4.65
N THR A 268 -3.61 2.97 3.68
CA THR A 268 -4.49 2.47 2.63
C THR A 268 -5.68 1.66 3.17
N ASP A 269 -5.67 1.27 4.45
CA ASP A 269 -6.85 0.68 5.11
C ASP A 269 -8.08 1.59 5.00
N LEU A 270 -7.88 2.91 4.94
CA LEU A 270 -8.97 3.89 4.95
C LEU A 270 -9.45 4.30 3.55
N ASP A 271 -8.78 3.85 2.50
CA ASP A 271 -9.09 4.28 1.14
C ASP A 271 -10.51 3.89 0.71
N ALA A 272 -11.02 2.73 1.16
CA ALA A 272 -12.39 2.30 0.90
C ALA A 272 -13.43 3.31 1.45
N LEU A 273 -13.15 3.94 2.59
CA LEU A 273 -13.99 4.97 3.19
C LEU A 273 -13.77 6.33 2.53
N THR A 274 -12.52 6.65 2.19
CA THR A 274 -12.15 7.91 1.51
C THR A 274 -12.75 8.02 0.10
N ALA A 275 -12.97 6.88 -0.55
CA ALA A 275 -13.57 6.79 -1.88
C ALA A 275 -15.08 7.10 -1.90
N LEU A 276 -15.73 7.20 -0.74
CA LEU A 276 -17.17 7.48 -0.64
C LEU A 276 -17.43 8.99 -0.54
N PRO A 277 -18.11 9.61 -1.52
CA PRO A 277 -18.31 11.07 -1.54
C PRO A 277 -19.08 11.62 -0.34
N GLU A 278 -19.94 10.80 0.27
CA GLU A 278 -20.75 11.16 1.41
C GLU A 278 -20.03 10.98 2.75
N VAL A 279 -18.80 10.42 2.73
CA VAL A 279 -17.97 10.20 3.92
C VAL A 279 -16.79 11.17 3.89
N ARG A 280 -16.69 11.99 4.92
CA ARG A 280 -15.51 12.82 5.15
C ARG A 280 -14.52 12.06 6.01
N VAL A 281 -13.37 11.70 5.46
CA VAL A 281 -12.23 11.19 6.23
C VAL A 281 -11.24 12.33 6.42
N ARG A 282 -10.92 12.68 7.66
CA ARG A 282 -9.98 13.75 8.01
C ARG A 282 -8.95 13.27 9.00
N TYR A 283 -7.73 13.75 8.84
CA TYR A 283 -6.62 13.44 9.73
C TYR A 283 -6.49 14.50 10.81
N VAL A 284 -6.31 14.08 12.06
CA VAL A 284 -6.21 14.95 13.24
C VAL A 284 -4.87 14.74 13.94
N SER A 285 -4.19 15.82 14.27
CA SER A 285 -2.88 15.83 14.93
C SER A 285 -2.93 16.46 16.33
N HIS A 286 -4.02 17.14 16.67
CA HIS A 286 -4.20 17.82 17.95
C HIS A 286 -5.61 17.58 18.47
N ALA A 287 -5.76 17.61 19.80
CA ALA A 287 -7.04 17.38 20.48
C ALA A 287 -8.17 18.30 19.99
N GLU A 288 -7.85 19.56 19.71
CA GLU A 288 -8.79 20.59 19.24
C GLU A 288 -9.39 20.25 17.87
N GLU A 289 -8.66 19.51 17.04
CA GLU A 289 -9.08 19.08 15.71
C GLU A 289 -10.06 17.90 15.76
N LEU A 290 -10.11 17.14 16.88
CA LEU A 290 -10.93 15.94 16.98
C LEU A 290 -12.41 16.25 16.80
N GLY A 291 -12.91 17.27 17.48
CA GLY A 291 -14.32 17.66 17.40
C GLY A 291 -15.28 16.55 17.90
N ARG A 292 -16.34 16.30 17.12
CA ARG A 292 -17.34 15.25 17.41
C ARG A 292 -17.56 14.40 16.15
N PRO A 293 -16.61 13.56 15.77
CA PRO A 293 -16.78 12.67 14.61
C PRO A 293 -17.78 11.55 14.91
N ASP A 294 -18.32 10.96 13.86
CA ASP A 294 -19.18 9.77 13.96
C ASP A 294 -18.37 8.51 14.29
N LEU A 295 -17.08 8.47 13.88
CA LEU A 295 -16.11 7.42 14.19
C LEU A 295 -14.72 8.04 14.35
N VAL A 296 -13.97 7.59 15.37
CA VAL A 296 -12.53 7.84 15.45
C VAL A 296 -11.77 6.57 15.08
N VAL A 297 -10.79 6.69 14.19
CA VAL A 297 -9.87 5.59 13.84
C VAL A 297 -8.48 5.90 14.39
N LEU A 298 -7.96 4.99 15.20
CA LEU A 298 -6.55 4.95 15.61
C LEU A 298 -5.83 3.93 14.71
N PRO A 299 -5.07 4.40 13.71
CA PRO A 299 -4.55 3.55 12.64
C PRO A 299 -3.34 2.72 13.09
N GLY A 300 -2.86 1.86 12.18
CA GLY A 300 -1.60 1.15 12.34
C GLY A 300 -0.40 2.10 12.40
N THR A 301 0.62 1.69 13.14
CA THR A 301 1.89 2.42 13.22
C THR A 301 3.08 1.47 13.29
N LYS A 302 4.24 1.97 12.89
CA LYS A 302 5.53 1.24 12.97
C LYS A 302 6.31 1.55 14.25
N ALA A 303 5.88 2.50 15.06
CA ALA A 303 6.54 2.92 16.29
C ALA A 303 5.52 3.10 17.43
N THR A 304 4.87 2.01 17.85
CA THR A 304 3.71 2.03 18.73
C THR A 304 3.96 2.77 20.05
N LEU A 305 5.09 2.49 20.73
CA LEU A 305 5.42 3.16 22.00
C LEU A 305 5.77 4.64 21.77
N GLY A 306 6.51 4.95 20.71
CA GLY A 306 6.87 6.33 20.36
C GLY A 306 5.65 7.17 20.01
N ASP A 307 4.75 6.62 19.19
CA ASP A 307 3.54 7.30 18.75
C ASP A 307 2.50 7.42 19.89
N LEU A 308 2.45 6.45 20.83
CA LEU A 308 1.65 6.58 22.04
C LEU A 308 2.14 7.73 22.94
N ALA A 309 3.47 7.90 23.07
CA ALA A 309 4.04 9.03 23.79
C ALA A 309 3.72 10.37 23.11
N TRP A 310 3.82 10.42 21.77
CA TRP A 310 3.43 11.59 20.98
C TRP A 310 1.92 11.92 21.14
N LEU A 311 1.06 10.93 21.09
CA LEU A 311 -0.39 11.08 21.25
C LEU A 311 -0.75 11.75 22.58
N ARG A 312 -0.02 11.41 23.66
CA ARG A 312 -0.15 12.07 24.98
C ARG A 312 0.39 13.50 24.97
N ALA A 313 1.51 13.72 24.28
CA ALA A 313 2.10 15.06 24.17
C ALA A 313 1.21 16.05 23.41
N CYS A 314 0.27 15.54 22.59
CA CYS A 314 -0.71 16.33 21.84
C CYS A 314 -2.10 16.35 22.52
N ASP A 315 -2.23 15.87 23.77
CA ASP A 315 -3.49 15.76 24.53
C ASP A 315 -4.61 14.93 23.85
N LEU A 316 -4.25 14.19 22.81
CA LEU A 316 -5.19 13.34 22.07
C LEU A 316 -5.67 12.14 22.89
N ASP A 317 -4.89 11.66 23.86
CA ASP A 317 -5.28 10.56 24.76
C ASP A 317 -6.48 10.94 25.64
N ALA A 318 -6.47 12.14 26.20
CA ALA A 318 -7.59 12.67 26.98
C ALA A 318 -8.82 12.89 26.09
N ALA A 319 -8.64 13.45 24.89
CA ALA A 319 -9.73 13.69 23.95
C ALA A 319 -10.38 12.38 23.46
N LEU A 320 -9.58 11.34 23.19
CA LEU A 320 -10.07 10.01 22.81
C LEU A 320 -10.87 9.34 23.92
N ARG A 321 -10.39 9.40 25.17
CA ARG A 321 -11.12 8.88 26.33
C ARG A 321 -12.44 9.61 26.51
N GLN A 322 -12.43 10.94 26.47
CA GLN A 322 -13.64 11.75 26.57
C GLN A 322 -14.65 11.43 25.47
N HIS A 323 -14.17 11.22 24.23
CA HIS A 323 -15.01 10.82 23.10
C HIS A 323 -15.69 9.46 23.35
N ALA A 324 -14.93 8.45 23.79
CA ALA A 324 -15.46 7.12 24.11
C ALA A 324 -16.43 7.14 25.31
N GLU A 325 -16.09 7.87 26.37
CA GLU A 325 -16.97 8.05 27.57
C GLU A 325 -18.30 8.76 27.22
N ALA A 326 -18.24 9.68 26.22
CA ALA A 326 -19.46 10.30 25.69
C ALA A 326 -20.29 9.39 24.78
N GLY A 327 -19.87 8.14 24.61
CA GLY A 327 -20.52 7.15 23.74
C GLY A 327 -20.10 7.20 22.28
N GLY A 328 -19.06 7.93 21.94
CA GLY A 328 -18.49 7.97 20.60
C GLY A 328 -17.80 6.65 20.22
N LEU A 329 -17.81 6.30 18.94
CA LEU A 329 -17.20 5.05 18.46
C LEU A 329 -15.71 5.25 18.19
N VAL A 330 -14.91 4.27 18.63
CA VAL A 330 -13.45 4.23 18.40
C VAL A 330 -13.06 2.88 17.82
N LEU A 331 -12.28 2.89 16.75
CA LEU A 331 -11.69 1.71 16.13
C LEU A 331 -10.17 1.82 16.14
N GLY A 332 -9.48 0.79 16.66
CA GLY A 332 -8.03 0.65 16.58
C GLY A 332 -7.62 -0.43 15.58
N ILE A 333 -6.64 -0.14 14.73
CA ILE A 333 -6.07 -1.10 13.79
C ILE A 333 -4.61 -1.34 14.13
N CYS A 334 -4.19 -2.59 14.31
CA CYS A 334 -2.82 -3.02 14.54
C CYS A 334 -2.16 -2.24 15.71
N GLY A 335 -1.20 -1.35 15.45
CA GLY A 335 -0.61 -0.50 16.50
C GLY A 335 -1.65 0.37 17.23
N GLY A 336 -2.67 0.85 16.54
CA GLY A 336 -3.80 1.55 17.15
C GLY A 336 -4.60 0.68 18.11
N TYR A 337 -4.84 -0.58 17.75
CA TYR A 337 -5.46 -1.56 18.65
C TYR A 337 -4.62 -1.78 19.90
N GLN A 338 -3.31 -1.93 19.76
CA GLN A 338 -2.39 -2.08 20.90
C GLN A 338 -2.44 -0.87 21.84
N MET A 339 -2.47 0.36 21.29
CA MET A 339 -2.55 1.60 22.07
C MET A 339 -3.86 1.73 22.86
N LEU A 340 -4.97 1.20 22.35
CA LEU A 340 -6.27 1.21 23.05
C LEU A 340 -6.28 0.36 24.32
N GLY A 341 -5.33 -0.57 24.46
CA GLY A 341 -5.22 -1.51 25.57
C GLY A 341 -4.86 -0.86 26.92
N LEU A 342 -4.69 -1.72 27.92
CA LEU A 342 -4.29 -1.33 29.27
C LEU A 342 -2.78 -1.06 29.36
N GLU A 343 -1.99 -1.85 28.64
CA GLU A 343 -0.53 -1.82 28.74
C GLU A 343 0.14 -2.37 27.48
N ILE A 344 1.28 -1.77 27.12
CA ILE A 344 2.19 -2.26 26.08
C ILE A 344 3.56 -2.47 26.70
N ARG A 345 4.16 -3.66 26.47
CA ARG A 345 5.47 -4.05 26.94
C ARG A 345 6.38 -4.42 25.77
N ASP A 346 7.58 -3.91 25.78
CA ASP A 346 8.63 -4.28 24.83
C ASP A 346 9.91 -4.69 25.58
N PRO A 347 9.92 -5.90 26.17
CA PRO A 347 11.05 -6.37 26.97
C PRO A 347 12.32 -6.66 26.14
N LEU A 348 12.17 -6.81 24.82
CA LEU A 348 13.25 -7.19 23.91
C LEU A 348 13.77 -6.03 23.06
N GLY A 349 13.19 -4.83 23.20
CA GLY A 349 13.60 -3.66 22.44
C GLY A 349 13.26 -3.73 20.95
N VAL A 350 12.17 -4.41 20.61
CA VAL A 350 11.74 -4.60 19.22
C VAL A 350 11.33 -3.27 18.58
N GLU A 351 10.68 -2.41 19.36
CA GLU A 351 10.26 -1.05 18.99
C GLU A 351 10.81 0.03 19.95
N GLY A 352 12.06 -0.15 20.38
CA GLY A 352 12.75 0.82 21.25
C GLY A 352 12.77 0.45 22.72
N GLY A 353 12.06 -0.58 23.14
CA GLY A 353 12.06 -1.12 24.49
C GLY A 353 11.17 -0.36 25.48
N GLY A 354 10.97 -0.99 26.64
CA GLY A 354 10.27 -0.38 27.76
C GLY A 354 8.85 -0.88 27.99
N ARG A 355 8.11 -0.09 28.79
CA ARG A 355 6.73 -0.38 29.18
C ARG A 355 5.96 0.93 29.24
N GLN A 356 4.76 0.96 28.71
CA GLN A 356 3.85 2.10 28.80
C GLN A 356 2.44 1.62 29.11
N GLU A 357 1.71 2.40 29.88
CA GLU A 357 0.26 2.26 30.01
C GLU A 357 -0.36 2.62 28.66
N GLY A 358 -1.36 1.87 28.21
CA GLY A 358 -2.17 2.20 27.06
C GLY A 358 -3.22 3.28 27.35
N LEU A 359 -4.18 3.42 26.45
CA LEU A 359 -5.31 4.34 26.65
C LEU A 359 -6.35 3.81 27.63
N GLY A 360 -6.32 2.50 27.95
CA GLY A 360 -7.25 1.88 28.89
C GLY A 360 -8.69 1.77 28.39
N LEU A 361 -8.89 1.86 27.07
CA LEU A 361 -10.20 1.81 26.42
C LEU A 361 -10.63 0.38 26.05
N LEU A 362 -9.66 -0.54 25.92
CA LEU A 362 -9.91 -1.97 25.75
C LEU A 362 -9.22 -2.78 26.85
N PRO A 363 -9.87 -3.84 27.37
CA PRO A 363 -9.30 -4.68 28.43
C PRO A 363 -8.30 -5.70 27.84
N VAL A 364 -7.24 -5.22 27.24
CA VAL A 364 -6.20 -6.03 26.60
C VAL A 364 -4.81 -5.56 26.99
N ARG A 365 -3.84 -6.48 26.97
CA ARG A 365 -2.41 -6.17 27.14
C ARG A 365 -1.59 -6.71 25.99
N THR A 366 -0.65 -5.93 25.52
CA THR A 366 0.24 -6.30 24.43
C THR A 366 1.67 -6.47 24.91
N THR A 367 2.34 -7.56 24.49
CA THR A 367 3.77 -7.77 24.69
C THR A 367 4.43 -7.97 23.34
N PHE A 368 5.44 -7.16 23.02
CA PHE A 368 6.24 -7.34 21.80
C PHE A 368 7.13 -8.56 21.90
N THR A 369 7.20 -9.32 20.82
CA THR A 369 8.02 -10.51 20.66
C THR A 369 8.95 -10.35 19.45
N GLN A 370 9.97 -11.20 19.32
CA GLN A 370 10.84 -11.22 18.14
C GLN A 370 10.14 -11.84 16.91
N GLU A 371 9.11 -12.64 17.14
CA GLU A 371 8.34 -13.26 16.07
C GLU A 371 7.37 -12.24 15.48
N LYS A 372 7.43 -12.09 14.17
CA LYS A 372 6.52 -11.26 13.39
C LYS A 372 5.39 -12.13 12.84
N THR A 373 4.16 -11.79 13.19
CA THR A 373 2.98 -12.32 12.50
C THR A 373 2.90 -11.68 11.13
N LEU A 374 2.84 -12.50 10.09
CA LEU A 374 2.79 -12.08 8.70
C LEU A 374 1.96 -13.11 7.92
N CYS A 375 0.68 -12.86 7.76
CA CYS A 375 -0.22 -13.79 7.09
C CYS A 375 -1.39 -13.05 6.42
N SER A 376 -1.90 -13.63 5.34
CA SER A 376 -3.24 -13.32 4.84
C SER A 376 -4.25 -14.08 5.68
N SER A 377 -5.32 -13.42 6.10
CA SER A 377 -6.31 -14.00 7.01
C SER A 377 -7.72 -13.75 6.48
N ALA A 378 -8.59 -14.73 6.64
CA ALA A 378 -10.00 -14.61 6.34
C ALA A 378 -10.83 -15.29 7.43
N GLY A 379 -12.03 -14.81 7.64
CA GLY A 379 -12.92 -15.37 8.66
C GLY A 379 -14.21 -14.60 8.81
N THR A 380 -14.77 -14.61 10.01
CA THR A 380 -16.09 -14.04 10.27
C THR A 380 -16.07 -13.27 11.60
N THR A 381 -16.70 -12.11 11.65
CA THR A 381 -16.90 -11.39 12.90
C THR A 381 -17.78 -12.23 13.83
N LEU A 382 -17.47 -12.18 15.12
CA LEU A 382 -18.23 -12.92 16.12
C LEU A 382 -19.55 -12.22 16.46
N GLN A 383 -20.33 -12.82 17.37
CA GLN A 383 -21.53 -12.17 17.88
C GLN A 383 -21.14 -10.98 18.75
N LEU A 384 -21.41 -9.78 18.26
CA LEU A 384 -21.11 -8.52 18.93
C LEU A 384 -22.37 -7.93 19.57
N GLU A 385 -22.18 -7.06 20.56
CA GLU A 385 -23.25 -6.41 21.30
C GLU A 385 -23.16 -4.88 21.22
N GLY A 386 -24.18 -4.20 21.71
CA GLY A 386 -24.23 -2.75 21.79
C GLY A 386 -24.19 -2.08 20.41
N PRO A 387 -23.42 -1.02 20.23
CA PRO A 387 -23.41 -0.27 18.98
C PRO A 387 -22.84 -1.04 17.80
N PHE A 388 -22.11 -2.14 18.04
CA PHE A 388 -21.50 -2.97 16.99
C PHE A 388 -22.31 -4.24 16.68
N ALA A 389 -23.52 -4.41 17.25
CA ALA A 389 -24.35 -5.61 17.05
C ALA A 389 -24.64 -5.92 15.56
N SER A 390 -24.80 -4.89 14.72
CA SER A 390 -25.01 -5.03 13.28
C SER A 390 -23.79 -5.53 12.51
N LEU A 391 -22.60 -5.52 13.12
CA LEU A 391 -21.36 -6.02 12.54
C LEU A 391 -21.13 -7.51 12.85
N SER A 392 -22.10 -8.21 13.45
CA SER A 392 -21.99 -9.63 13.81
C SER A 392 -22.13 -10.55 12.61
N ASN A 393 -21.36 -11.64 12.60
CA ASN A 393 -21.44 -12.73 11.60
C ASN A 393 -21.21 -12.27 10.15
N LEU A 394 -20.37 -11.27 9.97
CA LEU A 394 -19.97 -10.76 8.64
C LEU A 394 -18.64 -11.37 8.23
N ASP A 395 -18.53 -11.75 6.96
CA ASP A 395 -17.27 -12.20 6.40
C ASP A 395 -16.28 -11.05 6.29
N VAL A 396 -15.06 -11.31 6.75
CA VAL A 396 -13.93 -10.38 6.70
C VAL A 396 -12.70 -11.09 6.16
N ALA A 397 -11.92 -10.35 5.37
CA ALA A 397 -10.65 -10.83 4.85
C ALA A 397 -9.65 -9.68 4.83
N GLY A 398 -8.35 -10.04 4.90
CA GLY A 398 -7.30 -9.06 4.89
C GLY A 398 -5.95 -9.71 5.19
N TYR A 399 -5.09 -8.97 5.90
CA TYR A 399 -3.77 -9.47 6.27
C TYR A 399 -3.36 -8.94 7.64
N GLN A 400 -2.45 -9.64 8.29
CA GLN A 400 -1.86 -9.23 9.56
C GLN A 400 -0.35 -9.01 9.42
N ILE A 401 0.13 -7.88 9.94
CA ILE A 401 1.56 -7.53 9.98
C ILE A 401 1.88 -6.89 11.34
N HIS A 402 2.26 -7.67 12.34
CA HIS A 402 2.56 -7.13 13.66
C HIS A 402 3.60 -7.95 14.41
N MET A 403 4.20 -7.40 15.46
CA MET A 403 5.19 -8.06 16.32
C MET A 403 4.69 -8.24 17.75
N GLY A 404 3.56 -7.66 18.12
CA GLY A 404 2.96 -7.78 19.44
C GLY A 404 2.04 -8.98 19.53
N GLN A 405 2.03 -9.61 20.70
CA GLN A 405 1.02 -10.59 21.10
C GLN A 405 0.11 -9.94 22.13
N THR A 406 -1.19 -9.94 21.84
CA THR A 406 -2.21 -9.31 22.69
C THR A 406 -3.03 -10.37 23.40
N THR A 407 -3.18 -10.20 24.70
CA THR A 407 -4.03 -11.05 25.55
C THR A 407 -5.27 -10.26 26.00
N LEU A 408 -6.43 -10.91 25.95
CA LEU A 408 -7.69 -10.34 26.41
C LEU A 408 -7.79 -10.59 27.93
N GLU A 409 -8.12 -9.51 28.69
CA GLU A 409 -8.46 -9.59 30.11
C GLU A 409 -9.98 -9.39 30.33
N GLY A 410 -10.74 -9.16 29.25
CA GLY A 410 -12.17 -8.95 29.22
C GLY A 410 -12.65 -8.52 27.85
N GLY A 411 -13.91 -8.10 27.72
CA GLY A 411 -14.52 -7.82 26.43
C GLY A 411 -14.85 -9.11 25.66
N VAL A 412 -15.17 -8.96 24.38
CA VAL A 412 -15.40 -10.10 23.47
C VAL A 412 -14.42 -10.04 22.31
N PRO A 413 -13.91 -11.17 21.81
CA PRO A 413 -13.11 -11.17 20.60
C PRO A 413 -13.91 -10.59 19.43
N PHE A 414 -13.24 -9.87 18.52
CA PHE A 414 -13.92 -9.23 17.40
C PHE A 414 -14.27 -10.24 16.30
N CYS A 415 -13.34 -11.09 15.91
CA CYS A 415 -13.55 -12.04 14.82
C CYS A 415 -12.82 -13.38 15.07
N LEU A 416 -13.24 -14.40 14.34
CA LEU A 416 -12.59 -15.70 14.25
C LEU A 416 -11.95 -15.78 12.85
N LEU A 417 -10.63 -15.86 12.82
CA LEU A 417 -9.83 -15.89 11.60
C LEU A 417 -9.18 -17.24 11.38
N ALA A 418 -8.86 -17.56 10.14
CA ALA A 418 -7.95 -18.62 9.74
C ALA A 418 -6.90 -18.05 8.82
N ASP A 419 -5.68 -18.60 8.87
CA ASP A 419 -4.67 -18.28 7.89
C ASP A 419 -5.14 -18.77 6.52
N ALA A 420 -5.26 -17.84 5.61
CA ALA A 420 -5.63 -18.13 4.25
C ALA A 420 -4.36 -18.62 3.52
N GLY A 421 -4.15 -19.94 3.43
CA GLY A 421 -3.06 -20.56 2.67
C GLY A 421 -3.07 -20.14 1.18
N GLU A 422 -2.28 -20.82 0.34
CA GLU A 422 -2.10 -20.49 -1.10
C GLU A 422 -3.39 -20.32 -1.94
N GLY A 423 -4.57 -20.51 -1.37
CA GLY A 423 -5.89 -20.25 -1.99
C GLY A 423 -6.61 -18.98 -1.56
N ALA A 424 -5.97 -18.09 -0.79
CA ALA A 424 -6.64 -16.90 -0.23
C ALA A 424 -7.05 -15.85 -1.26
N ASN A 425 -6.31 -15.74 -2.36
CA ASN A 425 -6.73 -14.88 -3.47
C ASN A 425 -8.00 -15.41 -4.15
N ASP A 426 -8.21 -16.73 -4.14
CA ASP A 426 -9.45 -17.35 -4.64
C ASP A 426 -10.62 -17.10 -3.68
N ILE A 427 -10.36 -16.97 -2.38
CA ILE A 427 -11.38 -16.66 -1.38
C ILE A 427 -11.79 -15.19 -1.49
N ALA A 428 -10.85 -14.25 -1.62
CA ALA A 428 -11.15 -12.84 -1.85
C ALA A 428 -11.85 -12.62 -3.21
N GLN A 429 -11.50 -13.38 -4.25
CA GLN A 429 -12.18 -13.37 -5.55
C GLN A 429 -13.52 -14.12 -5.53
N ALA A 430 -13.68 -15.17 -4.73
CA ALA A 430 -14.94 -15.90 -4.61
C ALA A 430 -16.05 -15.09 -3.93
N TYR A 431 -15.68 -14.10 -3.08
CA TYR A 431 -16.64 -13.19 -2.47
C TYR A 431 -17.03 -11.99 -3.36
N THR A 432 -16.32 -11.76 -4.49
CA THR A 432 -16.66 -10.69 -5.45
C THR A 432 -17.62 -11.11 -6.54
N CYS A 433 -17.98 -12.40 -6.67
CA CYS A 433 -18.88 -12.92 -7.71
C CYS A 433 -20.24 -13.36 -7.16
N SER A 434 -20.95 -12.48 -6.45
CA SER A 434 -22.38 -12.69 -6.16
C SER A 434 -23.26 -11.66 -6.87
N ASP A 435 -23.22 -11.65 -8.20
CA ASP A 435 -24.38 -11.25 -8.95
C ASP A 435 -25.36 -12.45 -8.93
N GLY A 436 -26.63 -12.20 -8.66
CA GLY A 436 -27.66 -13.20 -8.38
C GLY A 436 -27.97 -14.19 -9.52
N SER A 437 -26.97 -14.73 -10.22
CA SER A 437 -27.10 -15.78 -11.21
C SER A 437 -26.35 -17.04 -10.77
N ASN A 438 -27.13 -18.00 -10.27
CA ASN A 438 -26.75 -19.37 -9.95
C ASN A 438 -26.26 -20.10 -11.20
N THR A 439 -25.00 -20.09 -11.53
CA THR A 439 -24.37 -21.07 -12.42
C THR A 439 -23.09 -21.60 -11.76
N ALA A 440 -23.28 -22.73 -11.07
CA ALA A 440 -22.20 -23.53 -10.55
C ALA A 440 -21.34 -24.05 -11.71
N TYR A 441 -20.05 -23.63 -11.77
CA TYR A 441 -19.07 -24.35 -12.57
C TYR A 441 -18.57 -25.55 -11.78
N ASP A 442 -18.94 -26.73 -12.30
CA ASP A 442 -18.61 -28.06 -11.79
C ASP A 442 -17.13 -28.36 -12.07
N GLN A 443 -16.30 -28.36 -11.02
CA GLN A 443 -15.01 -29.02 -11.03
C GLN A 443 -15.14 -30.25 -10.11
N PRO A 444 -14.77 -31.46 -10.55
CA PRO A 444 -15.03 -32.67 -9.79
C PRO A 444 -14.17 -32.76 -8.52
N GLY A 445 -14.81 -32.68 -7.36
CA GLY A 445 -14.19 -32.97 -6.07
C GLY A 445 -14.51 -32.04 -4.89
N ARG A 446 -15.32 -30.97 -5.02
CA ARG A 446 -15.71 -30.16 -3.87
C ARG A 446 -17.22 -29.84 -3.90
N THR A 447 -17.94 -30.42 -2.97
CA THR A 447 -19.37 -30.13 -2.76
C THR A 447 -19.49 -29.03 -1.70
N LEU A 448 -20.00 -27.88 -2.09
CA LEU A 448 -20.44 -26.84 -1.16
C LEU A 448 -21.88 -27.17 -0.73
N SER A 449 -22.10 -27.54 0.50
CA SER A 449 -23.43 -27.59 1.13
C SER A 449 -23.47 -26.62 2.30
N ASN A 450 -24.37 -25.65 2.19
CA ASN A 450 -24.78 -24.74 3.28
C ASN A 450 -23.67 -23.89 3.92
N GLY A 451 -22.92 -23.15 3.10
CA GLY A 451 -22.08 -22.07 3.64
C GLY A 451 -20.95 -22.50 4.60
N ARG A 452 -20.55 -23.78 4.62
CA ARG A 452 -19.41 -24.27 5.40
C ARG A 452 -18.40 -24.93 4.48
N LEU A 453 -17.16 -24.48 4.51
CA LEU A 453 -16.02 -25.13 3.87
C LEU A 453 -15.80 -26.52 4.50
N SER A 454 -16.08 -27.58 3.76
CA SER A 454 -15.72 -28.96 4.14
C SER A 454 -14.56 -29.44 3.27
N GLY A 455 -13.36 -29.43 3.82
CA GLY A 455 -12.17 -30.02 3.21
C GLY A 455 -11.15 -30.32 4.31
N ASP A 456 -10.71 -31.57 4.40
CA ASP A 456 -9.80 -32.15 5.40
C ASP A 456 -8.37 -31.57 5.35
N ALA A 457 -8.22 -30.31 5.75
CA ALA A 457 -7.05 -29.75 6.43
C ALA A 457 -7.63 -28.87 7.52
N ARG A 458 -7.48 -29.25 8.77
CA ARG A 458 -7.87 -28.43 9.92
C ARG A 458 -7.00 -27.17 9.90
N GLN A 459 -7.42 -26.13 9.18
CA GLN A 459 -6.92 -24.79 9.36
C GLN A 459 -7.24 -24.43 10.82
N SER A 460 -6.21 -24.18 11.62
CA SER A 460 -6.40 -23.72 12.99
C SER A 460 -7.00 -22.32 12.94
N THR A 461 -8.23 -22.19 13.39
CA THR A 461 -8.86 -20.88 13.58
C THR A 461 -8.38 -20.26 14.89
N TYR A 462 -8.24 -18.95 14.92
CA TYR A 462 -7.86 -18.18 16.10
C TYR A 462 -8.73 -16.93 16.23
N GLU A 463 -8.93 -16.49 17.47
CA GLU A 463 -9.63 -15.26 17.77
C GLU A 463 -8.71 -14.06 17.55
N ASP A 464 -9.24 -12.99 16.95
CA ASP A 464 -8.56 -11.71 16.77
C ASP A 464 -9.40 -10.55 17.27
N GLY A 465 -8.69 -9.54 17.78
CA GLY A 465 -9.26 -8.29 18.18
C GLY A 465 -10.00 -8.34 19.53
N CYS A 466 -10.61 -7.20 19.86
CA CYS A 466 -11.41 -7.04 21.08
C CYS A 466 -12.48 -5.98 20.87
N VAL A 467 -13.67 -6.22 21.42
CA VAL A 467 -14.76 -5.24 21.50
C VAL A 467 -15.18 -5.06 22.95
N ALA A 468 -15.24 -3.80 23.40
CA ALA A 468 -15.74 -3.40 24.71
C ALA A 468 -16.51 -2.08 24.62
N GLY A 469 -17.81 -2.10 24.87
CA GLY A 469 -18.68 -0.90 24.80
C GLY A 469 -18.70 -0.26 23.42
N THR A 470 -18.15 0.95 23.29
CA THR A 470 -18.08 1.72 22.04
C THR A 470 -16.72 1.64 21.36
N VAL A 471 -15.84 0.79 21.85
CA VAL A 471 -14.46 0.67 21.37
C VAL A 471 -14.22 -0.71 20.79
N MET A 472 -13.61 -0.75 19.62
CA MET A 472 -13.24 -1.98 18.90
C MET A 472 -11.79 -1.89 18.45
N GLY A 473 -11.09 -3.01 18.41
CA GLY A 473 -9.75 -3.09 17.87
C GLY A 473 -9.46 -4.44 17.24
N THR A 474 -8.59 -4.48 16.24
CA THR A 474 -8.19 -5.68 15.49
C THR A 474 -6.79 -5.56 14.92
N TYR A 475 -6.13 -6.69 14.66
CA TYR A 475 -4.89 -6.73 13.88
C TYR A 475 -5.12 -6.81 12.38
N LEU A 476 -6.36 -7.06 11.95
CA LEU A 476 -6.70 -7.24 10.55
C LEU A 476 -6.63 -5.92 9.78
N HIS A 477 -5.65 -5.81 8.89
CA HIS A 477 -5.57 -4.77 7.85
C HIS A 477 -6.45 -5.14 6.66
N GLY A 478 -6.94 -4.14 5.92
CA GLY A 478 -7.86 -4.34 4.80
C GLY A 478 -9.31 -4.61 5.23
N LEU A 479 -9.64 -4.41 6.51
CA LEU A 479 -10.98 -4.65 7.05
C LEU A 479 -12.09 -3.94 6.24
N PHE A 480 -11.83 -2.71 5.80
CA PHE A 480 -12.80 -1.93 5.02
C PHE A 480 -12.90 -2.33 3.55
N ASP A 481 -12.04 -3.23 3.07
CA ASP A 481 -12.18 -3.82 1.73
C ASP A 481 -13.32 -4.87 1.69
N SER A 482 -13.77 -5.37 2.88
CA SER A 482 -14.98 -6.19 3.00
C SER A 482 -16.22 -5.31 2.84
N VAL A 483 -16.89 -5.43 1.69
CA VAL A 483 -18.12 -4.67 1.38
C VAL A 483 -19.22 -4.91 2.44
N PRO A 484 -19.52 -6.16 2.88
CA PRO A 484 -20.52 -6.39 3.91
C PRO A 484 -20.20 -5.68 5.23
N PHE A 485 -18.94 -5.74 5.67
CA PHE A 485 -18.50 -5.08 6.90
C PHE A 485 -18.60 -3.56 6.80
N THR A 486 -18.07 -2.99 5.71
CA THR A 486 -18.07 -1.55 5.48
C THR A 486 -19.48 -1.00 5.34
N GLN A 487 -20.37 -1.71 4.64
CA GLN A 487 -21.78 -1.32 4.54
C GLN A 487 -22.46 -1.31 5.90
N ALA A 488 -22.31 -2.39 6.68
CA ALA A 488 -22.90 -2.48 8.01
C ALA A 488 -22.37 -1.42 8.97
N LEU A 489 -21.08 -1.07 8.88
CA LEU A 489 -20.50 0.02 9.67
C LEU A 489 -21.11 1.37 9.27
N ILE A 490 -21.20 1.68 7.98
CA ILE A 490 -21.82 2.91 7.46
C ILE A 490 -23.27 3.02 7.94
N ASP A 491 -24.05 1.96 7.79
CA ASP A 491 -25.45 1.93 8.22
C ASP A 491 -25.58 2.13 9.74
N THR A 492 -24.66 1.56 10.52
CA THR A 492 -24.57 1.79 11.97
C THR A 492 -24.31 3.25 12.31
N LEU A 493 -23.35 3.89 11.62
CA LEU A 493 -23.01 5.30 11.83
C LEU A 493 -24.19 6.22 11.46
N LEU A 494 -24.85 5.98 10.32
CA LEU A 494 -26.04 6.71 9.88
C LEU A 494 -27.20 6.56 10.88
N ALA A 495 -27.46 5.35 11.34
CA ALA A 495 -28.52 5.07 12.32
C ALA A 495 -28.27 5.79 13.65
N ARG A 496 -27.03 5.79 14.16
CA ARG A 496 -26.64 6.50 15.37
C ARG A 496 -26.78 8.03 15.23
N LYS A 497 -26.59 8.55 14.05
CA LYS A 497 -26.79 9.97 13.72
C LYS A 497 -28.25 10.34 13.51
N GLY A 498 -29.16 9.35 13.55
CA GLY A 498 -30.60 9.53 13.32
C GLY A 498 -30.98 9.68 11.84
N MET A 499 -30.12 9.27 10.92
CA MET A 499 -30.28 9.40 9.46
C MET A 499 -30.77 8.09 8.81
N LEU A 500 -31.82 7.48 9.37
CA LEU A 500 -32.35 6.17 8.94
C LEU A 500 -32.82 6.08 7.48
N GLY A 501 -32.97 7.19 6.78
CA GLY A 501 -33.37 7.24 5.36
C GLY A 501 -32.23 7.55 4.39
N ALA A 502 -31.02 7.79 4.91
CA ALA A 502 -29.86 8.02 4.07
C ALA A 502 -29.21 6.69 3.68
N HIS A 503 -28.75 6.60 2.46
CA HIS A 503 -28.04 5.44 1.93
C HIS A 503 -26.70 5.87 1.37
N ILE A 504 -25.64 5.22 1.82
CA ILE A 504 -24.29 5.28 1.26
C ILE A 504 -23.94 3.85 0.90
N ASN A 505 -23.62 3.60 -0.36
CA ASN A 505 -23.27 2.25 -0.82
C ASN A 505 -21.76 2.04 -0.73
N ALA A 506 -21.34 1.06 0.04
CA ALA A 506 -19.96 0.59 0.00
C ALA A 506 -19.65 0.00 -1.39
N HIS A 507 -18.45 0.25 -1.88
CA HIS A 507 -18.02 -0.20 -3.20
C HIS A 507 -17.05 -1.38 -3.09
N ASP A 508 -17.12 -2.29 -4.05
CA ASP A 508 -16.10 -3.31 -4.24
C ASP A 508 -14.79 -2.63 -4.69
N ARG A 509 -13.85 -2.54 -3.75
CA ARG A 509 -12.57 -1.89 -3.98
C ARG A 509 -11.71 -2.67 -4.97
N ALA A 510 -11.78 -4.00 -4.99
CA ALA A 510 -11.01 -4.81 -5.93
C ALA A 510 -11.48 -4.56 -7.37
N ALA A 511 -12.78 -4.60 -7.62
CA ALA A 511 -13.35 -4.27 -8.92
C ALA A 511 -13.07 -2.84 -9.34
N ARG A 512 -13.16 -1.87 -8.40
CA ARG A 512 -12.84 -0.48 -8.66
C ARG A 512 -11.36 -0.29 -9.02
N ARG A 513 -10.44 -0.96 -8.31
CA ARG A 513 -9.00 -0.91 -8.60
C ARG A 513 -8.68 -1.45 -9.99
N GLU A 514 -9.31 -2.54 -10.43
CA GLU A 514 -9.17 -3.05 -11.80
C GLU A 514 -9.60 -2.00 -12.83
N GLN A 515 -10.76 -1.35 -12.64
CA GLN A 515 -11.22 -0.26 -13.51
C GLN A 515 -10.23 0.91 -13.54
N GLN A 516 -9.66 1.29 -12.39
CA GLN A 516 -8.69 2.38 -12.31
C GLN A 516 -7.37 2.03 -13.01
N LEU A 517 -6.93 0.76 -12.95
CA LEU A 517 -5.77 0.27 -13.69
C LEU A 517 -6.02 0.31 -15.21
N ASP A 518 -7.22 -0.06 -15.66
CA ASP A 518 -7.59 0.05 -17.08
C ASP A 518 -7.63 1.53 -17.53
N MET A 519 -8.22 2.42 -16.73
CA MET A 519 -8.22 3.87 -17.00
C MET A 519 -6.79 4.44 -17.05
N LEU A 520 -5.90 3.98 -16.19
CA LEU A 520 -4.48 4.37 -16.22
C LEU A 520 -3.82 3.90 -17.53
N ALA A 521 -4.04 2.65 -17.93
CA ALA A 521 -3.52 2.11 -19.18
C ALA A 521 -4.01 2.91 -20.39
N ASP A 522 -5.31 3.22 -20.46
CA ASP A 522 -5.91 4.02 -21.54
C ASP A 522 -5.33 5.44 -21.56
N THR A 523 -5.15 6.05 -20.37
CA THR A 523 -4.52 7.37 -20.25
C THR A 523 -3.10 7.37 -20.81
N LEU A 524 -2.29 6.35 -20.46
CA LEU A 524 -0.93 6.24 -20.98
C LEU A 524 -0.90 5.94 -22.47
N ARG A 525 -1.75 5.05 -22.99
CA ARG A 525 -1.83 4.74 -24.42
C ARG A 525 -2.15 5.97 -25.26
N THR A 526 -2.98 6.88 -24.75
CA THR A 526 -3.36 8.10 -25.48
C THR A 526 -2.36 9.24 -25.30
N SER A 527 -1.51 9.18 -24.28
CA SER A 527 -0.59 10.27 -23.91
C SER A 527 0.87 10.00 -24.25
N LEU A 528 1.25 8.73 -24.47
CA LEU A 528 2.60 8.32 -24.81
C LEU A 528 2.67 7.87 -26.28
N ASP A 529 3.79 8.13 -26.92
CA ASP A 529 4.18 7.48 -28.18
C ASP A 529 4.51 6.01 -27.89
N MET A 530 3.48 5.15 -27.95
CA MET A 530 3.64 3.73 -27.66
C MET A 530 4.53 3.01 -28.68
N ASP A 531 4.59 3.46 -29.93
CA ASP A 531 5.51 2.91 -30.93
C ASP A 531 6.96 3.16 -30.52
N LEU A 532 7.25 4.34 -29.99
CA LEU A 532 8.56 4.66 -29.41
C LEU A 532 8.84 3.78 -28.17
N VAL A 533 7.88 3.62 -27.26
CA VAL A 533 8.03 2.79 -26.05
C VAL A 533 8.33 1.34 -26.43
N TYR A 534 7.59 0.77 -27.37
CA TYR A 534 7.86 -0.58 -27.86
C TYR A 534 9.21 -0.71 -28.58
N ARG A 535 9.58 0.29 -29.36
CA ARG A 535 10.91 0.31 -30.02
C ARG A 535 12.03 0.36 -28.98
N ILE A 536 11.93 1.18 -27.95
CA ILE A 536 12.89 1.24 -26.84
C ILE A 536 12.99 -0.12 -26.14
N LEU A 537 11.85 -0.78 -25.88
CA LEU A 537 11.81 -2.11 -25.29
C LEU A 537 12.45 -3.17 -26.18
N GLU A 538 12.28 -3.07 -27.49
CA GLU A 538 12.84 -4.02 -28.49
C GLU A 538 14.35 -3.86 -28.69
N GLU A 539 14.81 -2.62 -28.85
CA GLU A 539 16.20 -2.29 -29.15
C GLU A 539 17.11 -2.38 -27.91
N GLY A 540 16.57 -2.13 -26.71
CA GLY A 540 17.33 -2.15 -25.46
C GLY A 540 18.25 -0.93 -25.31
N ILE A 541 19.47 -1.16 -24.74
CA ILE A 541 20.49 -0.13 -24.46
C ILE A 541 21.51 0.00 -25.60
#